data_66a78770790236ff65575c1165c28b0b
#
_entry.id   66a78770790236ff65575c1165c28b0b
#
_cell.length_a   1.000
_cell.length_b   1.000
_cell.length_c   1.000
_cell.angle_alpha   90.00
_cell.angle_beta   90.00
_cell.angle_gamma   90.00
#
_symmetry.space_group_name_H-M   'P 1'
#
loop_
_entity.id
_entity.type
_entity.pdbx_description
1 polymer ?
#
loop_
_entity_poly.entity_id
_entity_poly.type
_entity_poly.pdbx_seq_one_letter_code
_entity_poly.pdbx_strand_id
1 'polypeptide(L)'
;MTTFDLLEKRKHVRKYKTDKHPPYEVIENLLWKTWKTTPSKNNFMPYNCHVLGPDKHEEKVKVWNKSVMNHTNMEKDAVKNGYNSQVQGFANPYYEHVKFNSYLLVFSSRVCEKPNPYYERQIKTGHFAEQLFPEWVERIADTACIEVGMFISNMTMYAMEKGIEVSYTSCFPRGVDKWKDVPYVKYRPLLLMSLGYSDRYRYEDLEERGELQDDIKPPIDEVIKWI
;
A
#
# COMPACT_ATOMS: atom_id res chain seq x y z
N MET A 1 0.45 -26.63 0.84
CA MET A 1 -0.40 -25.44 1.03
C MET A 1 -0.55 -24.79 -0.34
N THR A 2 -1.77 -24.64 -0.82
CA THR A 2 -2.06 -23.98 -2.10
C THR A 2 -2.03 -22.45 -1.92
N THR A 3 -1.97 -21.71 -3.03
CA THR A 3 -2.11 -20.24 -2.99
C THR A 3 -3.45 -19.82 -2.38
N PHE A 4 -4.49 -20.62 -2.59
CA PHE A 4 -5.82 -20.37 -2.02
C PHE A 4 -5.78 -20.46 -0.49
N ASP A 5 -5.17 -21.52 0.06
CA ASP A 5 -5.00 -21.70 1.51
C ASP A 5 -4.24 -20.54 2.15
N LEU A 6 -3.27 -19.94 1.42
CA LEU A 6 -2.53 -18.78 1.89
C LEU A 6 -3.43 -17.54 1.98
N LEU A 7 -4.23 -17.29 0.94
CA LEU A 7 -5.11 -16.12 0.90
C LEU A 7 -6.19 -16.17 1.99
N GLU A 8 -6.75 -17.35 2.26
CA GLU A 8 -7.72 -17.56 3.34
C GLU A 8 -7.11 -17.29 4.73
N LYS A 9 -5.84 -17.62 4.91
CA LYS A 9 -5.10 -17.38 6.16
C LYS A 9 -4.69 -15.93 6.36
N ARG A 10 -4.74 -15.09 5.32
CA ARG A 10 -4.32 -13.70 5.42
C ARG A 10 -5.17 -12.93 6.42
N LYS A 11 -4.55 -12.42 7.44
CA LYS A 11 -5.16 -11.50 8.41
C LYS A 11 -4.54 -10.10 8.28
N HIS A 12 -5.28 -9.08 8.66
CA HIS A 12 -4.75 -7.72 8.70
C HIS A 12 -3.98 -7.50 10.00
N VAL A 13 -2.68 -7.26 9.89
CA VAL A 13 -1.80 -7.03 11.05
C VAL A 13 -2.04 -5.64 11.62
N ARG A 14 -2.18 -5.54 12.93
CA ARG A 14 -2.28 -4.28 13.67
C ARG A 14 -0.97 -3.90 14.33
N LYS A 15 -0.25 -4.87 14.83
CA LYS A 15 1.01 -4.66 15.50
C LYS A 15 2.04 -5.68 15.02
N TYR A 16 3.24 -5.21 14.75
CA TYR A 16 4.38 -6.02 14.36
C TYR A 16 5.36 -6.19 15.52
N LYS A 17 6.07 -7.32 15.53
CA LYS A 17 7.21 -7.54 16.40
C LYS A 17 8.32 -6.55 16.07
N THR A 18 8.85 -5.89 17.08
CA THR A 18 9.90 -4.88 16.92
C THR A 18 11.30 -5.43 17.12
N ASP A 19 11.40 -6.63 17.69
CA ASP A 19 12.64 -7.35 18.00
C ASP A 19 13.03 -8.39 16.95
N LYS A 20 12.16 -8.63 15.95
CA LYS A 20 12.37 -9.63 14.91
C LYS A 20 11.97 -9.10 13.55
N HIS A 21 12.90 -9.11 12.62
CA HIS A 21 12.68 -8.64 11.26
C HIS A 21 13.00 -9.71 10.22
N PRO A 22 12.25 -9.77 9.10
CA PRO A 22 12.67 -10.57 7.94
C PRO A 22 14.05 -10.09 7.45
N PRO A 23 14.95 -11.02 7.03
CA PRO A 23 16.24 -10.64 6.46
C PRO A 23 16.07 -9.76 5.21
N TYR A 24 17.01 -8.82 5.00
CA TYR A 24 16.98 -7.90 3.86
C TYR A 24 16.93 -8.67 2.53
N GLU A 25 17.76 -9.69 2.37
CA GLU A 25 17.86 -10.49 1.15
C GLU A 25 16.55 -11.22 0.81
N VAL A 26 15.78 -11.59 1.84
CA VAL A 26 14.45 -12.19 1.64
C VAL A 26 13.50 -11.16 1.04
N ILE A 27 13.47 -9.95 1.60
CA ILE A 27 12.61 -8.86 1.10
C ILE A 27 13.03 -8.43 -0.31
N GLU A 28 14.33 -8.28 -0.55
CA GLU A 28 14.86 -7.95 -1.88
C GLU A 28 14.44 -9.00 -2.94
N ASN A 29 14.56 -10.28 -2.62
CA ASN A 29 14.14 -11.38 -3.50
C ASN A 29 12.61 -11.34 -3.74
N LEU A 30 11.80 -11.08 -2.71
CA LEU A 30 10.36 -10.95 -2.85
C LEU A 30 9.99 -9.77 -3.76
N LEU A 31 10.63 -8.63 -3.60
CA LEU A 31 10.42 -7.44 -4.43
C LEU A 31 10.79 -7.73 -5.90
N TRP A 32 11.93 -8.38 -6.12
CA TRP A 32 12.38 -8.75 -7.47
C TRP A 32 11.41 -9.72 -8.15
N LYS A 33 10.98 -10.77 -7.45
CA LYS A 33 9.98 -11.72 -7.97
C LYS A 33 8.67 -11.03 -8.28
N THR A 34 8.20 -10.19 -7.37
CA THR A 34 6.96 -9.44 -7.53
C THR A 34 7.03 -8.52 -8.74
N TRP A 35 8.10 -7.73 -8.86
CA TRP A 35 8.32 -6.87 -10.03
C TRP A 35 8.31 -7.65 -11.33
N LYS A 36 8.99 -8.79 -11.37
CA LYS A 36 9.08 -9.64 -12.58
C LYS A 36 7.74 -10.24 -12.99
N THR A 37 6.88 -10.57 -12.04
CA THR A 37 5.61 -11.26 -12.31
C THR A 37 4.38 -10.36 -12.33
N THR A 38 4.53 -9.09 -11.93
CA THR A 38 3.42 -8.14 -11.99
C THR A 38 3.20 -7.66 -13.42
N PRO A 39 1.99 -7.85 -13.98
CA PRO A 39 1.66 -7.30 -15.28
C PRO A 39 1.69 -5.76 -15.24
N SER A 40 2.19 -5.16 -16.29
CA SER A 40 2.13 -3.73 -16.52
C SER A 40 1.83 -3.44 -17.98
N LYS A 41 0.97 -2.47 -18.24
CA LYS A 41 0.66 -2.05 -19.60
C LYS A 41 1.94 -1.58 -20.30
N ASN A 42 2.31 -2.29 -21.38
CA ASN A 42 3.52 -2.03 -22.16
C ASN A 42 4.82 -2.02 -21.30
N ASN A 43 4.85 -2.76 -20.19
CA ASN A 43 5.93 -2.79 -19.20
C ASN A 43 6.32 -1.39 -18.68
N PHE A 44 5.34 -0.49 -18.56
CA PHE A 44 5.60 0.89 -18.24
C PHE A 44 5.88 1.13 -16.75
N MET A 45 5.24 0.35 -15.86
CA MET A 45 5.36 0.48 -14.40
C MET A 45 5.19 1.93 -13.93
N PRO A 46 3.97 2.53 -14.02
CA PRO A 46 3.74 3.95 -13.75
C PRO A 46 3.75 4.29 -12.26
N TYR A 47 4.49 3.55 -11.46
CA TYR A 47 4.64 3.76 -10.02
C TYR A 47 6.08 3.51 -9.56
N ASN A 48 6.43 4.14 -8.45
CA ASN A 48 7.62 3.82 -7.66
C ASN A 48 7.20 3.06 -6.41
N CYS A 49 8.03 2.13 -5.97
CA CYS A 49 7.95 1.49 -4.67
C CYS A 49 9.20 1.89 -3.85
N HIS A 50 9.02 2.73 -2.83
CA HIS A 50 10.08 3.12 -1.91
C HIS A 50 10.03 2.21 -0.69
N VAL A 51 11.15 1.57 -0.37
CA VAL A 51 11.26 0.58 0.70
C VAL A 51 11.98 1.19 1.90
N LEU A 52 11.28 1.30 3.03
CA LEU A 52 11.84 1.75 4.29
C LEU A 52 12.07 0.53 5.18
N GLY A 53 13.32 0.18 5.42
CA GLY A 53 13.75 -0.97 6.23
C GLY A 53 13.63 -0.75 7.74
N PRO A 54 14.08 -1.71 8.56
CA PRO A 54 14.02 -1.61 10.02
C PRO A 54 14.80 -0.42 10.57
N ASP A 55 15.89 -0.03 9.91
CA ASP A 55 16.75 1.11 10.24
C ASP A 55 16.15 2.48 9.93
N LYS A 56 15.00 2.54 9.21
CA LYS A 56 14.34 3.78 8.74
C LYS A 56 13.16 4.20 9.60
N HIS A 57 13.31 4.08 10.92
CA HIS A 57 12.20 4.39 11.84
C HIS A 57 11.73 5.85 11.74
N GLU A 58 12.64 6.81 11.67
CA GLU A 58 12.31 8.24 11.58
C GLU A 58 11.52 8.56 10.31
N GLU A 59 11.90 7.97 9.18
CA GLU A 59 11.19 8.13 7.91
C GLU A 59 9.80 7.52 7.96
N LYS A 60 9.66 6.35 8.58
CA LYS A 60 8.34 5.73 8.82
C LYS A 60 7.46 6.61 9.69
N VAL A 61 8.02 7.22 10.73
CA VAL A 61 7.31 8.19 11.59
C VAL A 61 6.86 9.41 10.78
N LYS A 62 7.69 9.93 9.86
CA LYS A 62 7.28 11.03 8.97
C LYS A 62 6.08 10.64 8.10
N VAL A 63 6.12 9.45 7.49
CA VAL A 63 4.98 8.92 6.70
C VAL A 63 3.73 8.74 7.57
N TRP A 64 3.88 8.19 8.78
CA TRP A 64 2.81 8.03 9.75
C TRP A 64 2.16 9.35 10.12
N ASN A 65 2.96 10.36 10.44
CA ASN A 65 2.46 11.69 10.83
C ASN A 65 1.70 12.41 9.71
N LYS A 66 1.90 12.03 8.46
CA LYS A 66 1.17 12.55 7.30
C LYS A 66 -0.08 11.74 6.97
N SER A 67 -0.18 10.51 7.46
CA SER A 67 -1.37 9.70 7.18
C SER A 67 -2.54 10.16 8.04
N VAL A 68 -3.76 9.98 7.54
CA VAL A 68 -4.98 10.23 8.33
C VAL A 68 -5.16 9.23 9.46
N MET A 69 -4.31 8.22 9.55
CA MET A 69 -4.29 7.27 10.67
C MET A 69 -3.61 7.86 11.91
N ASN A 70 -2.92 8.98 11.80
CA ASN A 70 -2.42 9.78 12.93
C ASN A 70 -3.47 10.83 13.33
N HIS A 71 -4.46 10.41 14.06
CA HIS A 71 -5.74 11.12 14.21
C HIS A 71 -5.86 12.13 15.34
N THR A 72 -4.78 12.54 15.97
CA THR A 72 -4.88 13.54 17.06
C THR A 72 -5.63 14.81 16.63
N ASN A 73 -5.52 15.21 15.39
CA ASN A 73 -6.22 16.36 14.86
C ASN A 73 -7.66 16.03 14.42
N MET A 74 -7.89 14.85 13.81
CA MET A 74 -9.25 14.46 13.42
C MET A 74 -10.13 14.14 14.61
N GLU A 75 -9.59 13.58 15.69
CA GLU A 75 -10.32 13.37 16.93
C GLU A 75 -10.78 14.69 17.53
N LYS A 76 -9.92 15.72 17.57
CA LYS A 76 -10.28 17.06 18.00
C LYS A 76 -11.37 17.69 17.12
N ASP A 77 -11.26 17.52 15.80
CA ASP A 77 -12.24 18.02 14.85
C ASP A 77 -13.55 17.24 14.94
N ALA A 78 -13.51 15.93 15.13
CA ALA A 78 -14.70 15.11 15.33
C ALA A 78 -15.45 15.51 16.62
N VAL A 79 -14.75 15.62 17.74
CA VAL A 79 -15.34 16.07 19.01
C VAL A 79 -15.90 17.49 18.88
N LYS A 80 -15.20 18.41 18.24
CA LYS A 80 -15.65 19.76 17.96
C LYS A 80 -16.94 19.81 17.12
N ASN A 81 -17.13 18.85 16.24
CA ASN A 81 -18.31 18.72 15.37
C ASN A 81 -19.41 17.83 15.99
N GLY A 82 -19.30 17.47 17.26
CA GLY A 82 -20.32 16.70 17.99
C GLY A 82 -20.29 15.19 17.73
N TYR A 83 -19.25 14.66 17.10
CA TYR A 83 -19.08 13.22 16.93
C TYR A 83 -18.42 12.60 18.17
N ASN A 84 -18.92 11.44 18.58
CA ASN A 84 -18.31 10.69 19.69
C ASN A 84 -16.99 10.06 19.21
N SER A 85 -15.86 10.47 19.81
CA SER A 85 -14.53 9.96 19.49
C SER A 85 -14.39 8.44 19.66
N GLN A 86 -15.18 7.85 20.56
CA GLN A 86 -15.17 6.40 20.79
C GLN A 86 -15.79 5.59 19.65
N VAL A 87 -16.70 6.17 18.87
CA VAL A 87 -17.40 5.47 17.79
C VAL A 87 -16.48 5.25 16.58
N GLN A 88 -15.44 6.05 16.43
CA GLN A 88 -14.68 6.03 15.17
C GLN A 88 -13.38 5.25 15.21
N GLY A 89 -12.96 4.74 16.35
CA GLY A 89 -11.75 3.89 16.48
C GLY A 89 -10.45 4.53 15.99
N PHE A 90 -10.47 5.85 15.80
CA PHE A 90 -9.40 6.59 15.14
C PHE A 90 -8.22 6.90 16.05
N ALA A 91 -8.43 7.00 17.34
CA ALA A 91 -7.38 7.22 18.34
C ALA A 91 -6.76 5.90 18.86
N ASN A 92 -7.00 4.79 18.16
CA ASN A 92 -6.54 3.50 18.62
C ASN A 92 -5.03 3.35 18.38
N PRO A 93 -4.19 3.14 19.41
CA PRO A 93 -2.76 2.91 19.29
C PRO A 93 -2.40 1.71 18.40
N TYR A 94 -3.36 0.84 18.12
CA TYR A 94 -3.20 -0.31 17.22
C TYR A 94 -3.00 0.04 15.73
N TYR A 95 -3.18 1.29 15.32
CA TYR A 95 -2.87 1.72 13.96
C TYR A 95 -1.40 2.09 13.74
N GLU A 96 -0.55 1.88 14.71
CA GLU A 96 0.88 2.18 14.61
C GLU A 96 1.68 1.20 13.74
N HIS A 97 1.00 0.25 13.09
CA HIS A 97 1.65 -0.71 12.19
C HIS A 97 2.48 -0.06 11.06
N VAL A 98 2.18 1.15 10.64
CA VAL A 98 2.99 1.90 9.67
C VAL A 98 4.33 2.35 10.27
N LYS A 99 4.34 2.64 11.56
CA LYS A 99 5.51 3.15 12.28
C LYS A 99 6.45 2.04 12.77
N PHE A 100 5.86 0.94 13.25
CA PHE A 100 6.58 -0.15 13.90
C PHE A 100 6.68 -1.45 13.08
N ASN A 101 6.36 -1.41 11.77
CA ASN A 101 6.61 -2.56 10.89
C ASN A 101 8.11 -2.80 10.68
N SER A 102 8.45 -3.99 10.21
CA SER A 102 9.84 -4.26 9.79
C SER A 102 10.18 -3.48 8.52
N TYR A 103 9.32 -3.57 7.50
CA TYR A 103 9.48 -2.85 6.24
C TYR A 103 8.18 -2.14 5.88
N LEU A 104 8.32 -0.89 5.42
CA LEU A 104 7.22 -0.11 4.86
C LEU A 104 7.50 0.14 3.37
N LEU A 105 6.61 -0.32 2.53
CA LEU A 105 6.61 -0.04 1.11
C LEU A 105 5.66 1.14 0.85
N VAL A 106 6.20 2.22 0.31
CA VAL A 106 5.46 3.43 -0.04
C VAL A 106 5.34 3.50 -1.56
N PHE A 107 4.13 3.29 -2.07
CA PHE A 107 3.86 3.39 -3.50
C PHE A 107 3.44 4.81 -3.87
N SER A 108 4.06 5.36 -4.89
CA SER A 108 3.74 6.68 -5.44
C SER A 108 3.73 6.65 -6.97
N SER A 109 3.06 7.59 -7.60
CA SER A 109 3.07 7.72 -9.05
C SER A 109 4.48 8.01 -9.56
N ARG A 110 4.84 7.39 -10.66
CA ARG A 110 6.10 7.62 -11.38
C ARG A 110 5.84 8.44 -12.62
N VAL A 111 6.53 9.56 -12.74
CA VAL A 111 6.61 10.30 -13.99
C VAL A 111 7.82 9.77 -14.75
N CYS A 112 7.58 9.21 -15.93
CA CYS A 112 8.64 8.73 -16.79
C CYS A 112 9.06 9.85 -17.75
N GLU A 113 10.26 10.35 -17.58
CA GLU A 113 10.81 11.43 -18.41
C GLU A 113 11.24 10.92 -19.80
N LYS A 114 11.49 9.61 -19.90
CA LYS A 114 11.96 8.98 -21.15
C LYS A 114 11.09 7.79 -21.51
N PRO A 115 10.86 7.53 -22.80
CA PRO A 115 10.22 6.31 -23.26
C PRO A 115 10.97 5.07 -22.78
N ASN A 116 10.21 4.02 -22.44
CA ASN A 116 10.80 2.70 -22.23
C ASN A 116 11.12 2.04 -23.58
N PRO A 117 11.82 0.89 -23.62
CA PRO A 117 12.21 0.23 -24.88
C PRO A 117 11.03 -0.12 -25.80
N TYR A 118 9.82 -0.32 -25.25
CA TYR A 118 8.62 -0.53 -26.05
C TYR A 118 8.25 0.75 -26.82
N TYR A 119 8.14 1.89 -26.13
CA TYR A 119 7.80 3.17 -26.78
C TYR A 119 8.90 3.67 -27.68
N GLU A 120 10.17 3.50 -27.33
CA GLU A 120 11.29 3.80 -28.22
C GLU A 120 11.15 3.09 -29.58
N ARG A 121 10.73 1.82 -29.55
CA ARG A 121 10.49 1.04 -30.77
C ARG A 121 9.28 1.61 -31.55
N GLN A 122 8.18 1.93 -30.84
CA GLN A 122 7.00 2.50 -31.49
C GLN A 122 7.27 3.87 -32.13
N ILE A 123 8.08 4.70 -31.49
CA ILE A 123 8.53 5.99 -32.04
C ILE A 123 9.38 5.75 -33.28
N LYS A 124 10.37 4.87 -33.23
CA LYS A 124 11.25 4.54 -34.38
C LYS A 124 10.49 3.99 -35.57
N THR A 125 9.40 3.29 -35.38
CA THR A 125 8.56 2.73 -36.45
C THR A 125 7.43 3.65 -36.90
N GLY A 126 7.32 4.86 -36.32
CA GLY A 126 6.29 5.82 -36.66
C GLY A 126 4.88 5.48 -36.13
N HIS A 127 4.74 4.45 -35.28
CA HIS A 127 3.45 4.10 -34.69
C HIS A 127 3.06 4.99 -33.52
N PHE A 128 4.00 5.73 -32.94
CA PHE A 128 3.77 6.64 -31.84
C PHE A 128 4.61 7.92 -32.04
N ALA A 129 3.96 9.07 -31.93
CA ALA A 129 4.65 10.36 -32.05
C ALA A 129 5.34 10.71 -30.73
N GLU A 130 6.63 11.00 -30.75
CA GLU A 130 7.45 11.30 -29.57
C GLU A 130 6.86 12.45 -28.73
N GLN A 131 6.34 13.48 -29.37
CA GLN A 131 5.73 14.62 -28.69
C GLN A 131 4.46 14.30 -27.91
N LEU A 132 3.82 13.15 -28.15
CA LEU A 132 2.65 12.69 -27.41
C LEU A 132 3.02 11.93 -26.14
N PHE A 133 4.28 11.58 -25.95
CA PHE A 133 4.72 10.77 -24.82
C PHE A 133 4.43 11.42 -23.46
N PRO A 134 4.69 12.73 -23.22
CA PRO A 134 4.36 13.39 -21.96
C PRO A 134 2.87 13.36 -21.62
N GLU A 135 2.00 13.68 -22.59
CA GLU A 135 0.54 13.66 -22.40
C GLU A 135 0.02 12.25 -22.11
N TRP A 136 0.61 11.27 -22.77
CA TRP A 136 0.22 9.87 -22.56
C TRP A 136 0.60 9.38 -21.17
N VAL A 137 1.75 9.80 -20.65
CA VAL A 137 2.20 9.48 -19.27
C VAL A 137 1.23 10.05 -18.22
N GLU A 138 0.73 11.26 -18.43
CA GLU A 138 -0.25 11.86 -17.52
C GLU A 138 -1.57 11.07 -17.48
N ARG A 139 -2.00 10.52 -18.61
CA ARG A 139 -3.22 9.70 -18.69
C ARG A 139 -3.11 8.33 -18.04
N ILE A 140 -1.92 7.90 -17.64
CA ILE A 140 -1.69 6.59 -17.01
C ILE A 140 -1.87 6.63 -15.48
N ALA A 141 -2.16 7.77 -14.88
CA ALA A 141 -2.29 7.91 -13.43
C ALA A 141 -3.30 6.89 -12.84
N ASP A 142 -4.42 6.65 -13.51
CA ASP A 142 -5.42 5.67 -13.09
C ASP A 142 -4.88 4.22 -13.20
N THR A 143 -4.09 3.95 -14.23
CA THR A 143 -3.45 2.64 -14.43
C THR A 143 -2.45 2.33 -13.32
N ALA A 144 -1.79 3.34 -12.73
CA ALA A 144 -0.88 3.16 -11.61
C ALA A 144 -1.56 2.51 -10.40
N CYS A 145 -2.79 2.91 -10.08
CA CYS A 145 -3.53 2.32 -8.98
C CYS A 145 -3.86 0.84 -9.22
N ILE A 146 -4.26 0.49 -10.45
CA ILE A 146 -4.55 -0.89 -10.85
C ILE A 146 -3.29 -1.75 -10.76
N GLU A 147 -2.18 -1.27 -11.31
CA GLU A 147 -0.92 -2.01 -11.33
C GLU A 147 -0.30 -2.15 -9.92
N VAL A 148 -0.43 -1.14 -9.06
CA VAL A 148 -0.06 -1.24 -7.64
C VAL A 148 -0.92 -2.30 -6.95
N GLY A 149 -2.23 -2.37 -7.23
CA GLY A 149 -3.10 -3.42 -6.71
C GLY A 149 -2.61 -4.83 -7.10
N MET A 150 -2.22 -5.04 -8.35
CA MET A 150 -1.65 -6.31 -8.82
C MET A 150 -0.28 -6.60 -8.16
N PHE A 151 0.57 -5.59 -8.02
CA PHE A 151 1.87 -5.74 -7.35
C PHE A 151 1.70 -6.20 -5.90
N ILE A 152 0.86 -5.51 -5.12
CA ILE A 152 0.65 -5.86 -3.71
C ILE A 152 -0.02 -7.22 -3.53
N SER A 153 -0.90 -7.64 -4.45
CA SER A 153 -1.50 -8.96 -4.44
C SER A 153 -0.42 -10.04 -4.60
N ASN A 154 0.45 -9.93 -5.62
CA ASN A 154 1.56 -10.85 -5.83
C ASN A 154 2.54 -10.83 -4.64
N MET A 155 2.91 -9.64 -4.15
CA MET A 155 3.82 -9.47 -3.01
C MET A 155 3.25 -10.13 -1.76
N THR A 156 1.93 -10.04 -1.54
CA THR A 156 1.25 -10.68 -0.41
C THR A 156 1.41 -12.19 -0.45
N MET A 157 1.14 -12.81 -1.59
CA MET A 157 1.27 -14.26 -1.76
C MET A 157 2.70 -14.72 -1.49
N TYR A 158 3.69 -14.05 -2.11
CA TYR A 158 5.10 -14.40 -1.90
C TYR A 158 5.58 -14.16 -0.47
N ALA A 159 5.13 -13.08 0.19
CA ALA A 159 5.47 -12.78 1.58
C ALA A 159 4.91 -13.88 2.51
N MET A 160 3.64 -14.24 2.33
CA MET A 160 2.97 -15.26 3.15
C MET A 160 3.59 -16.65 2.97
N GLU A 161 4.07 -17.00 1.78
CA GLU A 161 4.86 -18.25 1.57
C GLU A 161 6.13 -18.30 2.43
N LYS A 162 6.67 -17.14 2.81
CA LYS A 162 7.84 -17.00 3.69
C LYS A 162 7.48 -16.76 5.15
N GLY A 163 6.19 -16.85 5.51
CA GLY A 163 5.73 -16.57 6.86
C GLY A 163 5.86 -15.09 7.23
N ILE A 164 5.92 -14.19 6.23
CA ILE A 164 5.94 -12.75 6.41
C ILE A 164 4.53 -12.24 6.21
N GLU A 165 4.03 -11.49 7.17
CA GLU A 165 2.66 -11.01 7.20
C GLU A 165 2.58 -9.57 6.74
N VAL A 166 1.38 -9.19 6.27
CA VAL A 166 1.17 -7.94 5.56
C VAL A 166 -0.03 -7.16 6.09
N SER A 167 0.06 -5.83 6.00
CA SER A 167 -1.09 -4.94 6.14
C SER A 167 -1.02 -3.79 5.15
N TYR A 168 -2.17 -3.18 4.88
CA TYR A 168 -2.31 -2.12 3.89
C TYR A 168 -2.94 -0.89 4.49
N THR A 169 -2.56 0.27 3.97
CA THR A 169 -3.17 1.55 4.33
C THR A 169 -3.28 2.43 3.08
N SER A 170 -4.47 2.93 2.82
CA SER A 170 -4.76 3.92 1.78
C SER A 170 -5.33 5.22 2.36
N CYS A 171 -5.32 5.35 3.68
CA CYS A 171 -5.85 6.51 4.39
C CYS A 171 -4.82 7.64 4.43
N PHE A 172 -4.74 8.43 3.36
CA PHE A 172 -3.89 9.62 3.32
C PHE A 172 -4.68 10.86 2.94
N PRO A 173 -4.28 12.03 3.45
CA PRO A 173 -4.85 13.28 3.01
C PRO A 173 -4.52 13.50 1.53
N ARG A 174 -5.50 13.99 0.78
CA ARG A 174 -5.30 14.41 -0.61
C ARG A 174 -4.66 15.80 -0.63
N GLY A 175 -3.70 15.99 -1.52
CA GLY A 175 -3.03 17.29 -1.73
C GLY A 175 -1.51 17.18 -1.71
N VAL A 176 -0.89 17.76 -2.74
CA VAL A 176 0.57 17.72 -2.97
C VAL A 176 1.35 18.36 -1.83
N ASP A 177 0.83 19.45 -1.29
CA ASP A 177 1.51 20.23 -0.25
C ASP A 177 1.69 19.49 1.06
N LYS A 178 0.87 18.48 1.32
CA LYS A 178 0.94 17.70 2.56
C LYS A 178 2.09 16.70 2.59
N TRP A 179 2.74 16.44 1.44
CA TRP A 179 3.81 15.44 1.30
C TRP A 179 5.18 16.03 0.97
N LYS A 180 5.33 17.37 1.02
CA LYS A 180 6.58 18.07 0.66
C LYS A 180 7.82 17.62 1.44
N ASP A 181 7.66 17.23 2.68
CA ASP A 181 8.73 16.77 3.59
C ASP A 181 9.01 15.27 3.47
N VAL A 182 8.36 14.56 2.55
CA VAL A 182 8.65 13.18 2.19
C VAL A 182 9.19 13.18 0.76
N PRO A 183 10.51 13.37 0.55
CA PRO A 183 11.10 13.76 -0.72
C PRO A 183 10.92 12.75 -1.86
N TYR A 184 10.67 11.47 -1.51
CA TYR A 184 10.41 10.40 -2.46
C TYR A 184 8.92 10.27 -2.83
N VAL A 185 8.03 11.05 -2.22
CA VAL A 185 6.61 11.11 -2.57
C VAL A 185 6.31 12.44 -3.23
N LYS A 186 6.30 12.46 -4.56
CA LYS A 186 6.12 13.71 -5.34
C LYS A 186 4.73 14.32 -5.19
N TYR A 187 3.68 13.49 -5.11
CA TYR A 187 2.29 13.94 -5.02
C TYR A 187 1.60 13.43 -3.76
N ARG A 188 1.21 12.19 -3.74
CA ARG A 188 0.65 11.46 -2.59
C ARG A 188 0.99 9.99 -2.75
N PRO A 189 1.05 9.22 -1.67
CA PRO A 189 1.09 7.77 -1.80
C PRO A 189 -0.17 7.26 -2.49
N LEU A 190 -0.01 6.22 -3.30
CA LEU A 190 -1.11 5.44 -3.84
C LEU A 190 -1.58 4.43 -2.80
N LEU A 191 -0.61 3.80 -2.12
CA LEU A 191 -0.84 2.83 -1.06
C LEU A 191 0.42 2.72 -0.19
N LEU A 192 0.23 2.33 1.07
CA LEU A 192 1.29 1.81 1.95
C LEU A 192 1.07 0.32 2.18
N MET A 193 2.15 -0.46 2.14
CA MET A 193 2.15 -1.87 2.50
C MET A 193 3.19 -2.09 3.59
N SER A 194 2.75 -2.60 4.73
CA SER A 194 3.63 -2.97 5.84
C SER A 194 3.93 -4.46 5.80
N LEU A 195 5.17 -4.83 6.08
CA LEU A 195 5.68 -6.20 6.10
C LEU A 195 6.41 -6.47 7.41
N GLY A 196 6.27 -7.68 7.93
CA GLY A 196 6.97 -8.13 9.13
C GLY A 196 6.37 -9.38 9.73
N TYR A 197 6.75 -9.68 10.98
CA TYR A 197 6.13 -10.73 11.77
C TYR A 197 5.09 -10.11 12.68
N SER A 198 3.86 -10.65 12.68
CA SER A 198 2.77 -10.11 13.50
C SER A 198 3.00 -10.31 14.99
N ASP A 199 2.53 -9.35 15.76
CA ASP A 199 2.36 -9.42 17.21
C ASP A 199 0.87 -9.38 17.57
N ARG A 200 0.05 -8.75 16.72
CA ARG A 200 -1.40 -8.62 16.90
C ARG A 200 -2.12 -8.41 15.56
N TYR A 201 -3.30 -8.99 15.44
CA TYR A 201 -4.17 -8.85 14.26
C TYR A 201 -5.39 -7.96 14.53
N ARG A 202 -5.98 -7.46 13.47
CA ARG A 202 -7.18 -6.61 13.56
C ARG A 202 -8.37 -7.33 14.17
N TYR A 203 -8.58 -8.60 13.85
CA TYR A 203 -9.74 -9.34 14.35
C TYR A 203 -9.72 -9.48 15.88
N GLU A 204 -8.54 -9.59 16.50
CA GLU A 204 -8.39 -9.63 17.96
C GLU A 204 -8.85 -8.33 18.61
N ASP A 205 -8.57 -7.17 17.98
CA ASP A 205 -9.06 -5.88 18.45
C ASP A 205 -10.59 -5.76 18.33
N LEU A 206 -11.16 -6.30 17.24
CA LEU A 206 -12.60 -6.27 17.00
C LEU A 206 -13.34 -7.19 17.97
N GLU A 207 -12.76 -8.37 18.25
CA GLU A 207 -13.29 -9.33 19.23
C GLU A 207 -13.32 -8.74 20.63
N GLU A 208 -12.22 -8.13 21.08
CA GLU A 208 -12.14 -7.47 22.40
C GLU A 208 -13.17 -6.35 22.58
N ARG A 209 -13.55 -5.68 21.49
CA ARG A 209 -14.55 -4.62 21.51
C ARG A 209 -15.98 -5.09 21.29
N GLY A 210 -16.17 -6.40 21.06
CA GLY A 210 -17.47 -6.97 20.68
C GLY A 210 -17.97 -6.51 19.31
N GLU A 211 -17.06 -6.08 18.44
CA GLU A 211 -17.36 -5.57 17.08
C GLU A 211 -17.05 -6.61 15.98
N LEU A 212 -16.62 -7.81 16.36
CA LEU A 212 -16.31 -8.87 15.40
C LEU A 212 -17.61 -9.34 14.73
N GLN A 213 -17.63 -9.24 13.41
CA GLN A 213 -18.70 -9.75 12.56
C GLN A 213 -18.14 -10.82 11.63
N ASP A 214 -18.88 -11.92 11.45
CA ASP A 214 -18.44 -13.06 10.64
C ASP A 214 -18.34 -12.69 9.15
N ASP A 215 -19.24 -11.84 8.66
CA ASP A 215 -19.20 -11.35 7.28
C ASP A 215 -19.55 -9.86 7.22
N ILE A 216 -18.55 -9.06 6.86
CA ILE A 216 -18.66 -7.60 6.69
C ILE A 216 -18.61 -7.18 5.22
N LYS A 217 -18.51 -8.13 4.30
CA LYS A 217 -18.55 -7.85 2.86
C LYS A 217 -20.00 -7.75 2.40
N PRO A 218 -20.26 -6.92 1.38
CA PRO A 218 -21.57 -6.93 0.75
C PRO A 218 -21.87 -8.31 0.14
N PRO A 219 -23.13 -8.70 0.01
CA PRO A 219 -23.53 -9.92 -0.69
C PRO A 219 -22.90 -10.00 -2.08
N ILE A 220 -22.50 -11.21 -2.49
CA ILE A 220 -21.76 -11.41 -3.74
C ILE A 220 -22.54 -10.92 -4.97
N ASP A 221 -23.84 -11.05 -4.95
CA ASP A 221 -24.77 -10.63 -6.01
C ASP A 221 -24.94 -9.11 -6.12
N GLU A 222 -24.57 -8.35 -5.08
CA GLU A 222 -24.45 -6.89 -5.17
C GLU A 222 -23.22 -6.45 -5.96
N VAL A 223 -22.15 -7.26 -5.94
CA VAL A 223 -20.84 -6.91 -6.51
C VAL A 223 -20.63 -7.60 -7.86
N ILE A 224 -21.04 -8.88 -8.00
CA ILE A 224 -20.83 -9.67 -9.22
C ILE A 224 -22.18 -9.84 -9.93
N LYS A 225 -22.25 -9.39 -11.19
CA LYS A 225 -23.44 -9.49 -12.03
C LYS A 225 -23.18 -10.47 -13.17
N TRP A 226 -24.02 -11.48 -13.28
CA TRP A 226 -24.11 -12.34 -14.46
C TRP A 226 -25.05 -11.67 -15.48
N ILE A 227 -24.58 -11.43 -16.71
CA ILE A 227 -25.30 -10.75 -17.79
C ILE A 227 -25.60 -11.75 -18.88
#